data_e7deba8e01ff0d2a0e9755121a8df82d
#
_entry.id   e7deba8e01ff0d2a0e9755121a8df82d
#
_cell.length_a   1.000
_cell.length_b   1.000
_cell.length_c   1.000
_cell.angle_alpha   90.00
_cell.angle_beta   90.00
_cell.angle_gamma   90.00
#
_symmetry.space_group_name_H-M   'P 1'
#
loop_
_entity.id
_entity.type
_entity.pdbx_description
1 polymer ?
#
loop_
_entity_poly.entity_id
_entity_poly.type
_entity_poly.pdbx_seq_one_letter_code
_entity_poly.pdbx_strand_id
1 'polypeptide(L)'
;MRRIDLHTPGGRDELESLRKTLVSQGDLVSPAGRQRTIDVFGEPLSPRQVVEKICEDVKREGLAAVLDYTKRIDHANVTAETFRVPLETLEKAHQSVAPEFLAAIRRVRQRVEHFQKKILPSDVCVPLDGGGSLRQRYLPLDRVGVCVPGGAAAYPSTLLMTVVPAQVAGVPEIVVVAPPTKFGSENEHVLATCHELGVSTVLRVGGAQAVAAMAYGVESLQRVDIVVGPG
;
A
#
# COMPACT_ATOMS: atom_id res chain seq x y z
N MET A 1 -6.52 -23.69 -18.44
CA MET A 1 -7.35 -22.47 -18.53
C MET A 1 -8.73 -22.89 -18.99
N ARG A 2 -9.79 -22.66 -18.20
CA ARG A 2 -11.18 -22.99 -18.58
C ARG A 2 -11.66 -21.95 -19.60
N ARG A 3 -12.25 -22.40 -20.71
CA ARG A 3 -12.86 -21.56 -21.73
C ARG A 3 -14.36 -21.79 -21.75
N ILE A 4 -15.15 -20.73 -21.81
CA ILE A 4 -16.61 -20.79 -21.96
C ILE A 4 -16.94 -20.27 -23.36
N ASP A 5 -17.57 -21.12 -24.17
CA ASP A 5 -18.04 -20.73 -25.50
C ASP A 5 -19.50 -20.25 -25.40
N LEU A 6 -19.70 -18.97 -25.60
CA LEU A 6 -21.02 -18.33 -25.48
C LEU A 6 -21.97 -18.65 -26.65
N HIS A 7 -21.49 -19.29 -27.71
CA HIS A 7 -22.28 -19.72 -28.86
C HIS A 7 -22.86 -21.12 -28.67
N THR A 8 -22.43 -21.85 -27.65
CA THR A 8 -22.98 -23.18 -27.34
C THR A 8 -24.27 -23.05 -26.50
N PRO A 9 -25.24 -24.02 -26.69
CA PRO A 9 -26.37 -24.12 -25.77
C PRO A 9 -25.84 -24.30 -24.31
N GLY A 10 -26.23 -23.40 -23.43
CA GLY A 10 -25.76 -23.41 -22.02
C GLY A 10 -24.51 -22.60 -21.72
N GLY A 11 -23.75 -22.12 -22.72
CA GLY A 11 -22.54 -21.28 -22.45
C GLY A 11 -22.85 -19.98 -21.72
N ARG A 12 -24.02 -19.37 -21.96
CA ARG A 12 -24.47 -18.21 -21.20
C ARG A 12 -24.82 -18.54 -19.76
N ASP A 13 -25.45 -19.70 -19.52
CA ASP A 13 -25.79 -20.14 -18.16
C ASP A 13 -24.53 -20.49 -17.37
N GLU A 14 -23.53 -21.06 -18.03
CA GLU A 14 -22.23 -21.33 -17.45
C GLU A 14 -21.51 -20.01 -17.06
N LEU A 15 -21.57 -18.98 -17.92
CA LEU A 15 -21.01 -17.67 -17.62
C LEU A 15 -21.75 -17.00 -16.44
N GLU A 16 -23.08 -17.06 -16.42
CA GLU A 16 -23.88 -16.50 -15.32
C GLU A 16 -23.65 -17.27 -14.01
N SER A 17 -23.48 -18.58 -14.06
CA SER A 17 -23.09 -19.38 -12.90
C SER A 17 -21.70 -18.97 -12.38
N LEU A 18 -20.73 -18.78 -13.29
CA LEU A 18 -19.40 -18.30 -12.94
C LEU A 18 -19.46 -16.88 -12.34
N ARG A 19 -20.23 -15.96 -12.92
CA ARG A 19 -20.44 -14.61 -12.37
C ARG A 19 -21.02 -14.66 -10.98
N LYS A 20 -22.08 -15.43 -10.76
CA LYS A 20 -22.68 -15.60 -9.41
C LYS A 20 -21.66 -16.14 -8.42
N THR A 21 -20.87 -17.13 -8.83
CA THR A 21 -19.78 -17.67 -8.00
C THR A 21 -18.74 -16.60 -7.67
N LEU A 22 -18.32 -15.79 -8.64
CA LEU A 22 -17.32 -14.72 -8.43
C LEU A 22 -17.86 -13.56 -7.59
N VAL A 23 -19.11 -13.17 -7.75
CA VAL A 23 -19.75 -12.12 -6.95
C VAL A 23 -19.98 -12.55 -5.50
N SER A 24 -20.32 -13.82 -5.28
CA SER A 24 -20.49 -14.38 -3.93
C SER A 24 -19.16 -14.67 -3.23
N GLN A 25 -18.03 -14.67 -3.96
CA GLN A 25 -16.73 -15.13 -3.47
C GLN A 25 -15.95 -14.14 -2.63
N GLY A 26 -16.44 -12.93 -2.39
CA GLY A 26 -15.87 -12.07 -1.35
C GLY A 26 -15.78 -12.76 0.04
N ASP A 27 -16.62 -13.76 0.28
CA ASP A 27 -16.70 -14.52 1.53
C ASP A 27 -16.36 -16.02 1.41
N LEU A 28 -15.99 -16.52 0.21
CA LEU A 28 -15.59 -17.93 0.05
C LEU A 28 -14.15 -18.14 0.49
N VAL A 29 -13.99 -18.78 1.63
CA VAL A 29 -12.70 -19.16 2.19
C VAL A 29 -12.37 -20.58 1.79
N SER A 30 -11.19 -20.81 1.18
CA SER A 30 -10.70 -22.16 0.95
C SER A 30 -10.52 -22.91 2.28
N PRO A 31 -10.55 -24.26 2.32
CA PRO A 31 -10.28 -25.00 3.55
C PRO A 31 -8.97 -24.59 4.24
N ALA A 32 -7.92 -24.35 3.45
CA ALA A 32 -6.63 -23.86 3.96
C ALA A 32 -6.72 -22.43 4.50
N GLY A 33 -7.48 -21.55 3.84
CA GLY A 33 -7.74 -20.19 4.34
C GLY A 33 -8.51 -20.20 5.66
N ARG A 34 -9.53 -21.07 5.74
CA ARG A 34 -10.31 -21.27 6.97
C ARG A 34 -9.44 -21.74 8.15
N GLN A 35 -8.54 -22.70 7.89
CA GLN A 35 -7.63 -23.17 8.92
C GLN A 35 -6.70 -22.06 9.40
N ARG A 36 -6.14 -21.24 8.48
CA ARG A 36 -5.31 -20.08 8.85
C ARG A 36 -6.06 -19.08 9.73
N THR A 37 -7.35 -18.82 9.47
CA THR A 37 -8.11 -17.90 10.32
C THR A 37 -8.35 -18.50 11.70
N ILE A 38 -8.59 -19.81 11.82
CA ILE A 38 -8.68 -20.50 13.12
C ILE A 38 -7.34 -20.39 13.88
N ASP A 39 -6.21 -20.63 13.21
CA ASP A 39 -4.89 -20.57 13.82
C ASP A 39 -4.55 -19.16 14.34
N VAL A 40 -4.97 -18.13 13.62
CA VAL A 40 -4.67 -16.72 13.96
C VAL A 40 -5.72 -16.13 14.91
N PHE A 41 -7.01 -16.40 14.71
CA PHE A 41 -8.11 -15.72 15.41
C PHE A 41 -8.88 -16.62 16.37
N GLY A 42 -8.60 -17.95 16.38
CA GLY A 42 -9.31 -18.93 17.21
C GLY A 42 -10.65 -19.38 16.63
N GLU A 43 -11.09 -18.80 15.50
CA GLU A 43 -12.36 -19.08 14.86
C GLU A 43 -12.28 -18.94 13.34
N PRO A 44 -13.17 -19.62 12.58
CA PRO A 44 -13.22 -19.48 11.14
C PRO A 44 -13.87 -18.16 10.75
N LEU A 45 -13.08 -17.22 10.20
CA LEU A 45 -13.54 -15.92 9.75
C LEU A 45 -13.49 -15.81 8.23
N SER A 46 -14.46 -15.09 7.65
CA SER A 46 -14.38 -14.65 6.24
C SER A 46 -13.32 -13.56 6.09
N PRO A 47 -12.79 -13.31 4.88
CA PRO A 47 -11.81 -12.24 4.65
C PRO A 47 -12.29 -10.88 5.15
N ARG A 48 -13.57 -10.58 4.96
CA ARG A 48 -14.19 -9.34 5.45
C ARG A 48 -14.15 -9.25 6.97
N GLN A 49 -14.57 -10.30 7.66
CA GLN A 49 -14.55 -10.35 9.12
C GLN A 49 -13.14 -10.23 9.70
N VAL A 50 -12.14 -10.84 9.02
CA VAL A 50 -10.72 -10.69 9.39
C VAL A 50 -10.30 -9.22 9.32
N VAL A 51 -10.60 -8.54 8.20
CA VAL A 51 -10.24 -7.12 8.03
C VAL A 51 -10.99 -6.24 9.04
N GLU A 52 -12.29 -6.44 9.21
CA GLU A 52 -13.10 -5.70 10.18
C GLU A 52 -12.52 -5.85 11.60
N LYS A 53 -12.22 -7.08 12.02
CA LYS A 53 -11.62 -7.35 13.34
C LYS A 53 -10.26 -6.69 13.51
N ILE A 54 -9.37 -6.80 12.52
CA ILE A 54 -8.05 -6.14 12.57
C ILE A 54 -8.22 -4.62 12.69
N CYS A 55 -9.10 -4.03 11.88
CA CYS A 55 -9.34 -2.58 11.90
C CYS A 55 -9.89 -2.11 13.25
N GLU A 56 -10.84 -2.85 13.84
CA GLU A 56 -11.40 -2.54 15.15
C GLU A 56 -10.35 -2.65 16.27
N ASP A 57 -9.55 -3.71 16.26
CA ASP A 57 -8.50 -3.92 17.26
C ASP A 57 -7.41 -2.85 17.15
N VAL A 58 -6.95 -2.50 15.92
CA VAL A 58 -5.97 -1.42 15.72
C VAL A 58 -6.55 -0.07 16.16
N LYS A 59 -7.83 0.20 15.89
CA LYS A 59 -8.50 1.43 16.34
C LYS A 59 -8.55 1.54 17.85
N ARG A 60 -8.74 0.40 18.54
CA ARG A 60 -8.87 0.34 20.01
C ARG A 60 -7.53 0.33 20.72
N GLU A 61 -6.56 -0.44 20.22
CA GLU A 61 -5.33 -0.80 20.92
C GLU A 61 -4.06 -0.19 20.30
N GLY A 62 -4.22 0.55 19.17
CA GLY A 62 -3.11 1.26 18.53
C GLY A 62 -1.99 0.35 18.08
N LEU A 63 -0.75 0.76 18.35
CA LEU A 63 0.46 0.05 17.93
C LEU A 63 0.55 -1.36 18.52
N ALA A 64 0.02 -1.61 19.69
CA ALA A 64 0.05 -2.93 20.31
C ALA A 64 -0.65 -3.98 19.45
N ALA A 65 -1.85 -3.67 18.91
CA ALA A 65 -2.56 -4.56 17.99
C ALA A 65 -1.80 -4.75 16.68
N VAL A 66 -1.19 -3.69 16.13
CA VAL A 66 -0.38 -3.78 14.89
C VAL A 66 0.77 -4.76 15.06
N LEU A 67 1.50 -4.67 16.18
CA LEU A 67 2.64 -5.55 16.47
C LEU A 67 2.21 -6.99 16.72
N ASP A 68 1.09 -7.19 17.44
CA ASP A 68 0.54 -8.52 17.67
C ASP A 68 0.12 -9.20 16.36
N TYR A 69 -0.61 -8.50 15.49
CA TYR A 69 -0.96 -9.04 14.17
C TYR A 69 0.25 -9.28 13.28
N THR A 70 1.25 -8.41 13.29
CA THR A 70 2.50 -8.63 12.56
C THR A 70 3.20 -9.91 13.03
N LYS A 71 3.22 -10.16 14.33
CA LYS A 71 3.78 -11.39 14.89
C LYS A 71 2.97 -12.64 14.48
N ARG A 72 1.64 -12.59 14.55
CA ARG A 72 0.76 -13.75 14.29
C ARG A 72 0.61 -14.06 12.79
N ILE A 73 0.55 -13.01 11.95
CA ILE A 73 0.28 -13.16 10.52
C ILE A 73 1.57 -13.26 9.70
N ASP A 74 2.53 -12.35 9.97
CA ASP A 74 3.79 -12.27 9.22
C ASP A 74 4.91 -13.11 9.87
N HIS A 75 4.65 -13.68 11.06
CA HIS A 75 5.63 -14.45 11.87
C HIS A 75 6.92 -13.66 12.16
N ALA A 76 6.81 -12.33 12.22
CA ALA A 76 7.92 -11.43 12.43
C ALA A 76 7.89 -10.79 13.82
N ASN A 77 9.04 -10.74 14.46
CA ASN A 77 9.19 -10.20 15.81
C ASN A 77 9.57 -8.71 15.73
N VAL A 78 8.59 -7.87 15.36
CA VAL A 78 8.73 -6.42 15.31
C VAL A 78 8.32 -5.84 16.66
N THR A 79 9.13 -4.95 17.23
CA THR A 79 8.84 -4.21 18.46
C THR A 79 8.57 -2.74 18.16
N ALA A 80 8.14 -1.96 19.15
CA ALA A 80 7.92 -0.53 19.00
C ALA A 80 9.21 0.20 18.53
N GLU A 81 10.37 -0.21 19.04
CA GLU A 81 11.68 0.34 18.70
C GLU A 81 12.12 -0.03 17.27
N THR A 82 11.76 -1.24 16.81
CA THR A 82 12.13 -1.72 15.48
C THR A 82 11.05 -1.53 14.42
N PHE A 83 9.88 -1.04 14.80
CA PHE A 83 8.74 -0.79 13.89
C PHE A 83 9.12 0.14 12.74
N ARG A 84 9.87 1.20 13.04
CA ARG A 84 10.42 2.11 12.03
C ARG A 84 11.80 1.64 11.60
N VAL A 85 12.04 1.62 10.30
CA VAL A 85 13.37 1.38 9.72
C VAL A 85 14.25 2.60 10.00
N PRO A 86 15.42 2.46 10.65
CA PRO A 86 16.34 3.58 10.87
C PRO A 86 16.82 4.18 9.55
N LEU A 87 17.00 5.50 9.50
CA LEU A 87 17.52 6.20 8.31
C LEU A 87 18.87 5.66 7.86
N GLU A 88 19.74 5.35 8.82
CA GLU A 88 21.05 4.72 8.54
C GLU A 88 20.92 3.38 7.79
N THR A 89 19.84 2.63 8.02
CA THR A 89 19.59 1.37 7.30
C THR A 89 19.22 1.64 5.85
N LEU A 90 18.45 2.70 5.59
CA LEU A 90 18.12 3.13 4.23
C LEU A 90 19.38 3.62 3.49
N GLU A 91 20.21 4.40 4.17
CA GLU A 91 21.49 4.89 3.63
C GLU A 91 22.44 3.75 3.31
N LYS A 92 22.64 2.80 4.24
CA LYS A 92 23.47 1.61 4.02
C LYS A 92 22.97 0.79 2.83
N ALA A 93 21.67 0.56 2.73
CA ALA A 93 21.08 -0.13 1.60
C ALA A 93 21.34 0.61 0.27
N HIS A 94 21.25 1.93 0.28
CA HIS A 94 21.54 2.75 -0.92
C HIS A 94 23.03 2.66 -1.33
N GLN A 95 23.93 2.58 -0.38
CA GLN A 95 25.37 2.44 -0.63
C GLN A 95 25.76 1.03 -1.09
N SER A 96 24.98 -0.01 -0.72
CA SER A 96 25.29 -1.42 -1.01
C SER A 96 24.83 -1.90 -2.39
N VAL A 97 23.77 -1.29 -2.94
CA VAL A 97 23.22 -1.72 -4.24
C VAL A 97 24.09 -1.30 -5.41
N ALA A 98 24.03 -2.07 -6.51
CA ALA A 98 24.80 -1.81 -7.71
C ALA A 98 24.51 -0.42 -8.29
N PRO A 99 25.53 0.33 -8.76
CA PRO A 99 25.32 1.66 -9.37
C PRO A 99 24.36 1.63 -10.57
N GLU A 100 24.34 0.55 -11.33
CA GLU A 100 23.44 0.33 -12.47
C GLU A 100 21.98 0.27 -12.04
N PHE A 101 21.69 -0.29 -10.86
CA PHE A 101 20.36 -0.30 -10.28
C PHE A 101 19.91 1.13 -9.98
N LEU A 102 20.72 1.92 -9.28
CA LEU A 102 20.41 3.33 -8.99
C LEU A 102 20.24 4.17 -10.25
N ALA A 103 21.09 3.93 -11.27
CA ALA A 103 20.94 4.58 -12.57
C ALA A 103 19.60 4.24 -13.25
N ALA A 104 19.14 2.99 -13.13
CA ALA A 104 17.83 2.58 -13.63
C ALA A 104 16.69 3.25 -12.86
N ILE A 105 16.74 3.27 -11.52
CA ILE A 105 15.76 3.94 -10.65
C ILE A 105 15.65 5.43 -11.00
N ARG A 106 16.77 6.13 -11.12
CA ARG A 106 16.82 7.56 -11.48
C ARG A 106 16.19 7.84 -12.85
N ARG A 107 16.49 7.01 -13.84
CA ARG A 107 15.93 7.12 -15.19
C ARG A 107 14.42 6.90 -15.20
N VAL A 108 13.91 5.90 -14.47
CA VAL A 108 12.47 5.66 -14.35
C VAL A 108 11.80 6.79 -13.58
N ARG A 109 12.38 7.25 -12.46
CA ARG A 109 11.91 8.42 -11.70
C ARG A 109 11.71 9.63 -12.60
N GLN A 110 12.71 9.99 -13.39
CA GLN A 110 12.64 11.15 -14.30
C GLN A 110 11.48 11.03 -15.31
N ARG A 111 11.25 9.82 -15.86
CA ARG A 111 10.14 9.60 -16.80
C ARG A 111 8.78 9.72 -16.14
N VAL A 112 8.62 9.11 -14.97
CA VAL A 112 7.39 9.21 -14.18
C VAL A 112 7.14 10.66 -13.77
N GLU A 113 8.14 11.35 -13.25
CA GLU A 113 8.06 12.76 -12.86
C GLU A 113 7.67 13.66 -14.05
N HIS A 114 8.31 13.47 -15.21
CA HIS A 114 7.98 14.22 -16.42
C HIS A 114 6.52 14.03 -16.83
N PHE A 115 6.03 12.80 -16.83
CA PHE A 115 4.64 12.50 -17.15
C PHE A 115 3.67 13.11 -16.14
N GLN A 116 3.92 12.91 -14.85
CA GLN A 116 3.07 13.40 -13.78
C GLN A 116 2.96 14.94 -13.77
N LYS A 117 4.06 15.65 -14.02
CA LYS A 117 4.03 17.13 -14.18
C LYS A 117 3.15 17.60 -15.33
N LYS A 118 3.00 16.79 -16.40
CA LYS A 118 2.13 17.14 -17.54
C LYS A 118 0.65 16.94 -17.29
N ILE A 119 0.28 15.99 -16.44
CA ILE A 119 -1.10 15.67 -16.11
C ILE A 119 -1.56 16.30 -14.79
N LEU A 120 -0.67 16.97 -14.06
CA LEU A 120 -1.02 17.65 -12.82
C LEU A 120 -2.05 18.75 -13.12
N PRO A 121 -3.25 18.73 -12.48
CA PRO A 121 -4.24 19.75 -12.70
C PRO A 121 -3.78 21.12 -12.18
N SER A 122 -4.22 22.19 -12.83
CA SER A 122 -4.00 23.57 -12.41
C SER A 122 -5.30 24.22 -11.93
N ASP A 123 -5.16 25.21 -11.06
CA ASP A 123 -6.29 26.04 -10.62
C ASP A 123 -7.01 26.64 -11.81
N VAL A 124 -8.35 26.68 -11.73
CA VAL A 124 -9.21 27.32 -12.72
C VAL A 124 -9.91 28.50 -12.06
N CYS A 125 -9.90 29.65 -12.73
CA CYS A 125 -10.63 30.84 -12.31
C CYS A 125 -11.48 31.35 -13.48
N VAL A 126 -12.80 31.45 -13.26
CA VAL A 126 -13.76 31.93 -14.26
C VAL A 126 -14.37 33.22 -13.73
N PRO A 127 -14.13 34.37 -14.40
CA PRO A 127 -14.78 35.60 -14.04
C PRO A 127 -16.28 35.54 -14.38
N LEU A 128 -17.13 36.24 -13.62
CA LEU A 128 -18.57 36.33 -13.82
C LEU A 128 -18.96 37.70 -14.38
N ASP A 129 -20.00 37.73 -15.22
CA ASP A 129 -20.61 38.96 -15.68
C ASP A 129 -21.19 39.72 -14.49
N GLY A 130 -20.88 41.02 -14.36
CA GLY A 130 -21.30 41.85 -13.23
C GLY A 130 -20.36 41.81 -12.01
N GLY A 131 -19.23 41.17 -12.11
CA GLY A 131 -18.20 41.11 -11.08
C GLY A 131 -18.20 39.81 -10.26
N GLY A 132 -17.08 39.52 -9.62
CA GLY A 132 -16.85 38.27 -8.92
C GLY A 132 -16.18 37.20 -9.79
N SER A 133 -15.91 36.04 -9.20
CA SER A 133 -15.31 34.90 -9.91
C SER A 133 -15.65 33.58 -9.21
N LEU A 134 -15.66 32.49 -10.01
CA LEU A 134 -15.66 31.11 -9.52
C LEU A 134 -14.25 30.55 -9.62
N ARG A 135 -13.78 29.91 -8.56
CA ARG A 135 -12.43 29.33 -8.53
C ARG A 135 -12.46 27.88 -8.07
N GLN A 136 -11.88 27.00 -8.87
CA GLN A 136 -11.55 25.63 -8.48
C GLN A 136 -10.07 25.56 -8.15
N ARG A 137 -9.74 25.16 -6.92
CA ARG A 137 -8.36 25.05 -6.44
C ARG A 137 -7.98 23.58 -6.29
N TYR A 138 -6.73 23.28 -6.64
CA TYR A 138 -6.12 21.99 -6.41
C TYR A 138 -5.02 22.12 -5.37
N LEU A 139 -5.20 21.46 -4.23
CA LEU A 139 -4.25 21.49 -3.12
C LEU A 139 -3.65 20.08 -2.93
N PRO A 140 -2.35 19.99 -2.59
CA PRO A 140 -1.78 18.70 -2.19
C PRO A 140 -2.46 18.19 -0.92
N LEU A 141 -2.43 16.88 -0.73
CA LEU A 141 -2.71 16.27 0.55
C LEU A 141 -1.54 16.54 1.51
N ASP A 142 -1.80 16.50 2.82
CA ASP A 142 -0.75 16.72 3.82
C ASP A 142 0.13 15.48 4.00
N ARG A 143 -0.50 14.28 3.98
CA ARG A 143 0.22 13.02 4.21
C ARG A 143 -0.35 11.87 3.40
N VAL A 144 0.54 11.11 2.75
CA VAL A 144 0.19 9.93 1.94
C VAL A 144 0.87 8.68 2.51
N GLY A 145 0.09 7.61 2.67
CA GLY A 145 0.58 6.28 3.01
C GLY A 145 0.76 5.42 1.76
N VAL A 146 1.91 4.79 1.61
CA VAL A 146 2.25 3.93 0.48
C VAL A 146 2.43 2.50 0.96
N CYS A 147 1.64 1.57 0.41
CA CYS A 147 1.80 0.14 0.64
C CYS A 147 2.72 -0.47 -0.41
N VAL A 148 3.82 -1.09 0.03
CA VAL A 148 4.73 -1.87 -0.82
C VAL A 148 4.49 -3.35 -0.55
N PRO A 149 4.22 -4.17 -1.60
CA PRO A 149 4.07 -5.61 -1.40
C PRO A 149 5.41 -6.25 -1.04
N GLY A 150 5.36 -7.33 -0.25
CA GLY A 150 6.55 -8.04 0.20
C GLY A 150 6.39 -9.57 0.18
N GLY A 151 5.38 -10.09 -0.55
CA GLY A 151 5.04 -11.51 -0.53
C GLY A 151 5.89 -12.37 -1.48
N ALA A 152 5.88 -12.08 -2.78
CA ALA A 152 6.44 -12.95 -3.82
C ALA A 152 7.74 -12.42 -4.43
N ALA A 153 7.93 -11.11 -4.47
CA ALA A 153 9.10 -10.44 -5.02
C ALA A 153 9.28 -9.05 -4.40
N ALA A 154 10.45 -8.45 -4.58
CA ALA A 154 10.68 -7.04 -4.26
C ALA A 154 10.14 -6.14 -5.38
N TYR A 155 9.46 -5.05 -5.00
CA TYR A 155 8.81 -4.15 -5.94
C TYR A 155 9.26 -2.68 -5.78
N PRO A 156 10.52 -2.33 -6.11
CA PRO A 156 10.96 -0.94 -6.14
C PRO A 156 10.12 -0.07 -7.08
N SER A 157 9.54 -0.70 -8.12
CA SER A 157 8.63 -0.04 -9.08
C SER A 157 7.37 0.52 -8.42
N THR A 158 6.84 -0.12 -7.37
CA THR A 158 5.71 0.40 -6.59
C THR A 158 6.04 1.76 -5.99
N LEU A 159 7.24 1.91 -5.42
CA LEU A 159 7.70 3.18 -4.87
C LEU A 159 7.76 4.27 -5.95
N LEU A 160 8.32 3.94 -7.12
CA LEU A 160 8.40 4.90 -8.23
C LEU A 160 7.01 5.34 -8.73
N MET A 161 6.05 4.41 -8.76
CA MET A 161 4.70 4.68 -9.28
C MET A 161 3.75 5.31 -8.26
N THR A 162 4.14 5.39 -6.98
CA THR A 162 3.31 5.97 -5.90
C THR A 162 3.97 7.19 -5.26
N VAL A 163 5.25 7.08 -4.86
CA VAL A 163 5.98 8.16 -4.21
C VAL A 163 6.23 9.34 -5.16
N VAL A 164 6.68 9.05 -6.40
CA VAL A 164 7.00 10.13 -7.37
C VAL A 164 5.76 10.95 -7.74
N PRO A 165 4.59 10.37 -8.05
CA PRO A 165 3.35 11.13 -8.22
C PRO A 165 2.97 11.97 -7.00
N ALA A 166 3.09 11.42 -5.79
CA ALA A 166 2.81 12.17 -4.56
C ALA A 166 3.76 13.38 -4.40
N GLN A 167 5.06 13.20 -4.68
CA GLN A 167 6.04 14.28 -4.66
C GLN A 167 5.73 15.36 -5.71
N VAL A 168 5.35 14.97 -6.94
CA VAL A 168 4.96 15.91 -8.00
C VAL A 168 3.69 16.67 -7.61
N ALA A 169 2.74 16.03 -6.92
CA ALA A 169 1.55 16.69 -6.40
C ALA A 169 1.85 17.65 -5.24
N GLY A 170 3.07 17.67 -4.71
CA GLY A 170 3.47 18.56 -3.61
C GLY A 170 3.14 18.03 -2.21
N VAL A 171 2.92 16.73 -2.06
CA VAL A 171 2.67 16.09 -0.75
C VAL A 171 3.93 16.18 0.12
N PRO A 172 3.89 16.83 1.29
CA PRO A 172 5.06 17.04 2.13
C PRO A 172 5.47 15.79 2.90
N GLU A 173 4.53 14.93 3.30
CA GLU A 173 4.83 13.75 4.08
C GLU A 173 4.39 12.46 3.37
N ILE A 174 5.35 11.56 3.18
CA ILE A 174 5.11 10.25 2.57
C ILE A 174 5.60 9.17 3.53
N VAL A 175 4.68 8.30 3.92
CA VAL A 175 4.95 7.15 4.78
C VAL A 175 4.89 5.88 3.93
N VAL A 176 5.91 5.06 4.00
CA VAL A 176 5.95 3.76 3.33
C VAL A 176 5.77 2.65 4.35
N VAL A 177 4.84 1.73 4.09
CA VAL A 177 4.73 0.47 4.82
C VAL A 177 5.16 -0.67 3.92
N ALA A 178 5.98 -1.57 4.43
CA ALA A 178 6.45 -2.76 3.74
C ALA A 178 6.52 -3.93 4.74
N PRO A 179 5.96 -5.10 4.41
CA PRO A 179 5.99 -6.26 5.29
C PRO A 179 7.42 -6.60 5.74
N PRO A 180 7.63 -7.10 6.97
CA PRO A 180 8.94 -7.51 7.48
C PRO A 180 9.38 -8.84 6.86
N THR A 181 9.68 -8.81 5.57
CA THR A 181 10.10 -9.96 4.77
C THR A 181 11.30 -9.60 3.91
N LYS A 182 11.99 -10.63 3.40
CA LYS A 182 13.12 -10.48 2.46
C LYS A 182 12.76 -9.74 1.15
N PHE A 183 11.50 -9.57 0.84
CA PHE A 183 11.01 -8.84 -0.33
C PHE A 183 10.40 -7.49 0.02
N GLY A 184 10.14 -7.23 1.29
CA GLY A 184 9.58 -5.99 1.83
C GLY A 184 10.64 -5.12 2.51
N SER A 185 10.44 -4.84 3.78
CA SER A 185 11.28 -3.91 4.57
C SER A 185 12.67 -4.45 4.94
N GLU A 186 12.99 -5.69 4.59
CA GLU A 186 14.34 -6.27 4.70
C GLU A 186 15.08 -6.29 3.35
N ASN A 187 14.42 -5.86 2.27
CA ASN A 187 15.01 -5.89 0.94
C ASN A 187 15.84 -4.63 0.66
N GLU A 188 17.12 -4.81 0.36
CA GLU A 188 18.03 -3.71 0.08
C GLU A 188 17.62 -2.81 -1.09
N HIS A 189 17.05 -3.37 -2.18
CA HIS A 189 16.60 -2.60 -3.33
C HIS A 189 15.36 -1.75 -3.01
N VAL A 190 14.45 -2.26 -2.16
CA VAL A 190 13.30 -1.48 -1.67
C VAL A 190 13.78 -0.34 -0.79
N LEU A 191 14.66 -0.62 0.18
CA LEU A 191 15.21 0.38 1.10
C LEU A 191 16.07 1.42 0.38
N ALA A 192 16.93 0.98 -0.55
CA ALA A 192 17.74 1.87 -1.39
C ALA A 192 16.86 2.80 -2.25
N THR A 193 15.75 2.29 -2.77
CA THR A 193 14.81 3.10 -3.54
C THR A 193 14.09 4.11 -2.65
N CYS A 194 13.68 3.74 -1.42
CA CYS A 194 13.14 4.68 -0.45
C CYS A 194 14.12 5.84 -0.19
N HIS A 195 15.40 5.51 0.05
CA HIS A 195 16.45 6.52 0.26
C HIS A 195 16.63 7.41 -0.96
N GLU A 196 16.75 6.84 -2.17
CA GLU A 196 16.91 7.59 -3.44
C GLU A 196 15.75 8.54 -3.71
N LEU A 197 14.53 8.18 -3.26
CA LEU A 197 13.34 9.01 -3.38
C LEU A 197 13.16 10.00 -2.22
N GLY A 198 14.07 10.02 -1.22
CA GLY A 198 13.98 10.90 -0.07
C GLY A 198 12.88 10.53 0.93
N VAL A 199 12.39 9.29 0.91
CA VAL A 199 11.43 8.78 1.89
C VAL A 199 12.16 8.53 3.21
N SER A 200 11.76 9.23 4.27
CA SER A 200 12.36 9.13 5.60
C SER A 200 11.59 8.24 6.56
N THR A 201 10.35 7.90 6.25
CA THR A 201 9.48 7.08 7.11
C THR A 201 9.12 5.79 6.41
N VAL A 202 9.78 4.71 6.81
CA VAL A 202 9.51 3.34 6.35
C VAL A 202 9.18 2.48 7.57
N LEU A 203 8.04 1.79 7.55
CA LEU A 203 7.55 0.98 8.67
C LEU A 203 7.53 -0.50 8.29
N ARG A 204 7.93 -1.35 9.23
CA ARG A 204 7.99 -2.81 9.10
C ARG A 204 6.63 -3.44 9.39
N VAL A 205 5.70 -3.23 8.49
CA VAL A 205 4.34 -3.76 8.62
C VAL A 205 3.70 -3.92 7.24
N GLY A 206 2.84 -4.91 7.08
CA GLY A 206 2.04 -5.17 5.89
C GLY A 206 0.58 -5.46 6.24
N GLY A 207 -0.20 -5.91 5.24
CA GLY A 207 -1.57 -6.38 5.44
C GLY A 207 -2.56 -5.32 5.93
N ALA A 208 -3.70 -5.80 6.42
CA ALA A 208 -4.80 -4.94 6.90
C ALA A 208 -4.39 -4.10 8.11
N GLN A 209 -3.51 -4.63 8.99
CA GLN A 209 -3.01 -3.90 10.15
C GLN A 209 -2.17 -2.68 9.76
N ALA A 210 -1.43 -2.73 8.64
CA ALA A 210 -0.70 -1.58 8.12
C ALA A 210 -1.65 -0.50 7.60
N VAL A 211 -2.68 -0.90 6.85
CA VAL A 211 -3.71 0.02 6.34
C VAL A 211 -4.47 0.66 7.49
N ALA A 212 -4.87 -0.12 8.49
CA ALA A 212 -5.54 0.39 9.68
C ALA A 212 -4.66 1.36 10.48
N ALA A 213 -3.37 1.04 10.66
CA ALA A 213 -2.42 1.93 11.34
C ALA A 213 -2.27 3.28 10.64
N MET A 214 -2.22 3.28 9.30
CA MET A 214 -2.16 4.52 8.52
C MET A 214 -3.48 5.30 8.54
N ALA A 215 -4.62 4.60 8.52
CA ALA A 215 -5.94 5.23 8.46
C ALA A 215 -6.35 5.86 9.80
N TYR A 216 -6.05 5.22 10.92
CA TYR A 216 -6.42 5.70 12.26
C TYR A 216 -5.31 6.51 12.93
N GLY A 217 -4.06 6.27 12.55
CA GLY A 217 -2.89 6.69 13.32
C GLY A 217 -2.62 5.74 14.49
N VAL A 218 -1.36 5.62 14.87
CA VAL A 218 -0.90 4.91 16.06
C VAL A 218 0.23 5.72 16.70
N GLU A 219 0.70 5.37 17.89
CA GLU A 219 1.60 6.19 18.73
C GLU A 219 2.83 6.76 17.98
N SER A 220 3.35 6.02 17.02
CA SER A 220 4.53 6.42 16.24
C SER A 220 4.21 6.88 14.80
N LEU A 221 2.92 6.94 14.43
CA LEU A 221 2.46 7.24 13.09
C LEU A 221 1.18 8.09 13.15
N GLN A 222 1.26 9.32 12.70
CA GLN A 222 0.05 10.11 12.49
C GLN A 222 -0.74 9.56 11.30
N ARG A 223 -2.08 9.66 11.39
CA ARG A 223 -2.96 9.22 10.30
C ARG A 223 -2.60 9.89 8.97
N VAL A 224 -2.82 9.19 7.88
CA VAL A 224 -2.64 9.70 6.52
C VAL A 224 -3.99 10.11 5.91
N ASP A 225 -3.96 10.97 4.89
CA ASP A 225 -5.15 11.42 4.19
C ASP A 225 -5.63 10.39 3.16
N ILE A 226 -4.69 9.65 2.57
CA ILE A 226 -4.97 8.58 1.62
C ILE A 226 -3.92 7.47 1.74
N VAL A 227 -4.35 6.24 1.46
CA VAL A 227 -3.47 5.08 1.33
C VAL A 227 -3.46 4.65 -0.14
N VAL A 228 -2.29 4.47 -0.71
CA VAL A 228 -2.08 4.05 -2.10
C VAL A 228 -1.15 2.85 -2.18
N GLY A 229 -1.31 2.05 -3.22
CA GLY A 229 -0.47 0.89 -3.49
C GLY A 229 -1.28 -0.26 -4.08
N PRO A 230 -0.61 -1.33 -4.54
CA PRO A 230 -1.29 -2.54 -4.95
C PRO A 230 -1.84 -3.23 -3.70
N GLY A 231 -3.15 -3.45 -3.70
CA GLY A 231 -3.90 -4.15 -2.64
C GLY A 231 -3.86 -5.66 -2.81
#